data_a586e7dc0c0346ab79dc7e364a9aa9f6
#
_entry.id   a586e7dc0c0346ab79dc7e364a9aa9f6
#
_cell.length_a   1.000
_cell.length_b   1.000
_cell.length_c   1.000
_cell.angle_alpha   90.00
_cell.angle_beta   90.00
_cell.angle_gamma   90.00
#
_symmetry.space_group_name_H-M   'P 1'
#
loop_
_entity.id
_entity.type
_entity.pdbx_description
1 polymer ?
#
loop_
_entity_poly.entity_id
_entity_poly.type
_entity_poly.pdbx_seq_one_letter_code
_entity_poly.pdbx_strand_id
1 'polypeptide(L)'
;KNILDAAKLSGVDRVIYASTNHVVGMYELDNAPEIYELGYKKKLTRDAEIRPDSLYGVSKAFGEQLGRYYSEIGGPKFYAVRIGALVREDHPYAHAERGVLSGKWSRNSPQYDLMVKRLKSLWISKRDFRQLITLCLYYDGPSFDIFYGVSDNHRKWLDIEYARTALGYKPQDNAEIWRYPP
;
A
#
# COMPACT_ATOMS: atom_id res chain seq x y z
N LYS A 1 -16.40 -8.38 -10.58
CA LYS A 1 -16.67 -9.46 -11.53
C LYS A 1 -16.79 -8.93 -12.95
N ASN A 2 -17.73 -8.06 -13.26
CA ASN A 2 -18.01 -7.57 -14.62
C ASN A 2 -16.77 -7.03 -15.37
N ILE A 3 -15.89 -6.29 -14.68
CA ILE A 3 -14.62 -5.78 -15.25
C ILE A 3 -13.70 -6.95 -15.67
N LEU A 4 -13.59 -7.98 -14.84
CA LEU A 4 -12.73 -9.13 -15.13
C LEU A 4 -13.31 -10.02 -16.23
N ASP A 5 -14.64 -10.15 -16.28
CA ASP A 5 -15.32 -10.81 -17.41
C ASP A 5 -15.01 -10.07 -18.72
N ALA A 6 -15.20 -8.76 -18.73
CA ALA A 6 -14.93 -7.93 -19.90
C ALA A 6 -13.44 -7.98 -20.31
N ALA A 7 -12.53 -7.89 -19.34
CA ALA A 7 -11.09 -7.99 -19.60
C ALA A 7 -10.71 -9.33 -20.25
N LYS A 8 -11.25 -10.44 -19.73
CA LYS A 8 -11.03 -11.77 -20.30
C LYS A 8 -11.59 -11.88 -21.72
N LEU A 9 -12.83 -11.43 -21.93
CA LEU A 9 -13.48 -11.49 -23.25
C LEU A 9 -12.80 -10.60 -24.29
N SER A 10 -12.23 -9.48 -23.87
CA SER A 10 -11.54 -8.53 -24.76
C SER A 10 -10.05 -8.82 -24.95
N GLY A 11 -9.53 -9.91 -24.40
CA GLY A 11 -8.13 -10.28 -24.54
C GLY A 11 -7.16 -9.28 -23.87
N VAL A 12 -7.57 -8.66 -22.77
CA VAL A 12 -6.68 -7.79 -22.00
C VAL A 12 -5.56 -8.62 -21.36
N ASP A 13 -4.30 -8.26 -21.61
CA ASP A 13 -3.15 -9.02 -21.13
C ASP A 13 -3.01 -9.00 -19.62
N ARG A 14 -3.29 -7.87 -18.97
CA ARG A 14 -3.11 -7.71 -17.53
C ARG A 14 -4.04 -6.69 -16.89
N VAL A 15 -4.34 -6.91 -15.63
CA VAL A 15 -5.08 -6.00 -14.76
C VAL A 15 -4.22 -5.65 -13.56
N ILE A 16 -4.04 -4.36 -13.29
CA ILE A 16 -3.41 -3.88 -12.07
C ILE A 16 -4.51 -3.40 -11.13
N TYR A 17 -4.59 -4.04 -9.97
CA TYR A 17 -5.66 -3.81 -9.01
C TYR A 17 -5.17 -2.90 -7.87
N ALA A 18 -5.83 -1.76 -7.70
CA ALA A 18 -5.61 -0.90 -6.56
C ALA A 18 -6.18 -1.55 -5.28
N SER A 19 -5.36 -2.38 -4.62
CA SER A 19 -5.63 -2.92 -3.29
C SER A 19 -5.15 -1.94 -2.20
N THR A 20 -5.05 -2.37 -0.96
CA THR A 20 -4.78 -1.52 0.20
C THR A 20 -4.04 -2.27 1.30
N ASN A 21 -3.28 -1.54 2.13
CA ASN A 21 -2.72 -2.07 3.38
C ASN A 21 -3.81 -2.55 4.36
N HIS A 22 -5.06 -2.07 4.26
CA HIS A 22 -6.19 -2.50 5.09
C HIS A 22 -6.56 -3.98 4.91
N VAL A 23 -6.10 -4.64 3.85
CA VAL A 23 -6.23 -6.11 3.69
C VAL A 23 -5.48 -6.87 4.78
N VAL A 24 -4.44 -6.27 5.32
CA VAL A 24 -3.61 -6.80 6.41
C VAL A 24 -3.59 -5.84 7.62
N GLY A 25 -4.60 -4.99 7.73
CA GLY A 25 -4.64 -3.89 8.69
C GLY A 25 -4.69 -4.31 10.16
N MET A 26 -5.19 -5.52 10.48
CA MET A 26 -5.17 -6.02 11.86
C MET A 26 -3.76 -6.15 12.43
N TYR A 27 -2.73 -6.41 11.60
CA TYR A 27 -1.35 -6.39 12.07
C TYR A 27 -0.90 -5.01 12.54
N GLU A 28 -1.41 -3.95 11.89
CA GLU A 28 -1.20 -2.57 12.33
C GLU A 28 -1.87 -2.32 13.69
N LEU A 29 -3.14 -2.70 13.84
CA LEU A 29 -3.91 -2.50 15.07
C LEU A 29 -3.32 -3.27 16.26
N ASP A 30 -2.89 -4.51 16.05
CA ASP A 30 -2.31 -5.36 17.10
C ASP A 30 -0.95 -4.85 17.61
N ASN A 31 -0.22 -4.04 16.83
CA ASN A 31 1.14 -3.64 17.12
C ASN A 31 1.32 -2.10 17.20
N ALA A 32 0.24 -1.33 17.11
CA ALA A 32 0.32 0.13 17.31
C ALA A 32 0.43 0.46 18.81
N PRO A 33 1.17 1.51 19.19
CA PRO A 33 1.90 2.44 18.33
C PRO A 33 3.31 1.99 17.92
N GLU A 34 3.84 0.91 18.48
CA GLU A 34 5.23 0.45 18.35
C GLU A 34 5.62 0.16 16.90
N ILE A 35 4.66 -0.30 16.09
CA ILE A 35 4.85 -0.60 14.67
C ILE A 35 5.31 0.63 13.85
N TYR A 36 5.08 1.84 14.35
CA TYR A 36 5.47 3.09 13.69
C TYR A 36 6.82 3.64 14.15
N GLU A 37 7.48 2.99 15.12
CA GLU A 37 8.73 3.50 15.65
C GLU A 37 9.92 3.19 14.74
N LEU A 38 10.93 4.06 14.77
CA LEU A 38 12.21 3.79 14.12
C LEU A 38 12.84 2.54 14.74
N GLY A 39 13.31 1.64 13.89
CA GLY A 39 13.90 0.40 14.37
C GLY A 39 12.91 -0.75 14.62
N TYR A 40 11.61 -0.57 14.36
CA TYR A 40 10.68 -1.70 14.35
C TYR A 40 11.13 -2.77 13.35
N LYS A 41 11.44 -3.96 13.87
CA LYS A 41 12.16 -4.99 13.10
C LYS A 41 11.25 -5.94 12.32
N LYS A 42 10.02 -6.14 12.81
CA LYS A 42 9.10 -7.08 12.16
C LYS A 42 8.56 -6.47 10.87
N LYS A 43 8.91 -7.06 9.73
CA LYS A 43 8.37 -6.68 8.43
C LYS A 43 7.30 -7.66 8.00
N LEU A 44 6.18 -7.15 7.54
CA LEU A 44 5.08 -7.95 7.05
C LEU A 44 5.30 -8.25 5.57
N THR A 45 5.52 -9.51 5.24
CA THR A 45 5.72 -9.96 3.86
C THR A 45 4.37 -10.06 3.12
N ARG A 46 4.42 -10.12 1.81
CA ARG A 46 3.22 -10.29 0.96
C ARG A 46 2.43 -11.57 1.24
N ASP A 47 3.11 -12.59 1.77
CA ASP A 47 2.54 -13.92 2.05
C ASP A 47 1.86 -13.98 3.43
N ALA A 48 1.83 -12.87 4.17
CA ALA A 48 1.13 -12.78 5.44
C ALA A 48 -0.36 -13.07 5.26
N GLU A 49 -0.94 -13.74 6.25
CA GLU A 49 -2.38 -14.02 6.29
C GLU A 49 -3.20 -12.75 6.09
N ILE A 50 -4.28 -12.87 5.31
CA ILE A 50 -5.24 -11.78 5.10
C ILE A 50 -6.01 -11.56 6.41
N ARG A 51 -5.78 -10.39 7.04
CA ARG A 51 -6.42 -9.96 8.29
C ARG A 51 -6.91 -8.52 8.16
N PRO A 52 -8.05 -8.30 7.47
CA PRO A 52 -8.55 -6.95 7.22
C PRO A 52 -9.07 -6.29 8.50
N ASP A 53 -8.82 -4.99 8.62
CA ASP A 53 -9.24 -4.15 9.76
C ASP A 53 -10.62 -3.49 9.59
N SER A 54 -11.25 -3.66 8.45
CA SER A 54 -12.47 -2.94 8.08
C SER A 54 -13.23 -3.65 6.96
N LEU A 55 -14.50 -3.32 6.79
CA LEU A 55 -15.29 -3.79 5.64
C LEU A 55 -14.68 -3.35 4.30
N TYR A 56 -14.01 -2.20 4.27
CA TYR A 56 -13.22 -1.77 3.12
C TYR A 56 -12.07 -2.75 2.84
N GLY A 57 -11.30 -3.11 3.87
CA GLY A 57 -10.24 -4.12 3.76
C GLY A 57 -10.77 -5.47 3.27
N VAL A 58 -11.91 -5.92 3.81
CA VAL A 58 -12.59 -7.16 3.37
C VAL A 58 -12.97 -7.08 1.89
N SER A 59 -13.54 -5.97 1.43
CA SER A 59 -13.93 -5.80 0.03
C SER A 59 -12.73 -5.83 -0.92
N LYS A 60 -11.59 -5.29 -0.49
CA LYS A 60 -10.35 -5.31 -1.27
C LYS A 60 -9.71 -6.70 -1.27
N ALA A 61 -9.71 -7.41 -0.15
CA ALA A 61 -9.28 -8.80 -0.07
C ALA A 61 -10.10 -9.71 -0.99
N PHE A 62 -11.42 -9.53 -1.04
CA PHE A 62 -12.28 -10.22 -2.00
C PHE A 62 -11.85 -9.94 -3.45
N GLY A 63 -11.53 -8.68 -3.78
CA GLY A 63 -11.06 -8.30 -5.11
C GLY A 63 -9.72 -8.98 -5.48
N GLU A 64 -8.80 -9.13 -4.53
CA GLU A 64 -7.55 -9.87 -4.74
C GLU A 64 -7.82 -11.34 -5.07
N GLN A 65 -8.68 -12.02 -4.28
CA GLN A 65 -9.01 -13.43 -4.51
C GLN A 65 -9.80 -13.64 -5.81
N LEU A 66 -10.70 -12.71 -6.14
CA LEU A 66 -11.41 -12.76 -7.41
C LEU A 66 -10.44 -12.60 -8.59
N GLY A 67 -9.49 -11.67 -8.50
CA GLY A 67 -8.46 -11.47 -9.51
C GLY A 67 -7.57 -12.71 -9.68
N ARG A 68 -7.17 -13.33 -8.58
CA ARG A 68 -6.44 -14.59 -8.57
C ARG A 68 -7.20 -15.68 -9.32
N TYR A 69 -8.46 -15.89 -8.97
CA TYR A 69 -9.30 -16.88 -9.65
C TYR A 69 -9.32 -16.66 -11.17
N TYR A 70 -9.56 -15.41 -11.63
CA TYR A 70 -9.61 -15.11 -13.06
C TYR A 70 -8.28 -15.36 -13.77
N SER A 71 -7.16 -15.02 -13.14
CA SER A 71 -5.84 -15.24 -13.72
C SER A 71 -5.48 -16.73 -13.84
N GLU A 72 -5.94 -17.55 -12.91
CA GLU A 72 -5.70 -19.01 -12.89
C GLU A 72 -6.59 -19.76 -13.89
N ILE A 73 -7.75 -19.21 -14.28
CA ILE A 73 -8.64 -19.82 -15.30
C ILE A 73 -8.44 -19.28 -16.73
N GLY A 74 -7.23 -18.79 -17.03
CA GLY A 74 -6.88 -18.28 -18.35
C GLY A 74 -7.45 -16.90 -18.68
N GLY A 75 -7.66 -16.06 -17.68
CA GLY A 75 -7.92 -14.63 -17.81
C GLY A 75 -6.62 -13.80 -17.84
N PRO A 76 -6.73 -12.47 -17.70
CA PRO A 76 -5.56 -11.59 -17.69
C PRO A 76 -4.63 -11.88 -16.52
N LYS A 77 -3.34 -11.63 -16.65
CA LYS A 77 -2.44 -11.54 -15.51
C LYS A 77 -3.00 -10.50 -14.52
N PHE A 78 -2.96 -10.80 -13.23
CA PHE A 78 -3.56 -9.93 -12.22
C PHE A 78 -2.54 -9.56 -11.15
N TYR A 79 -2.23 -8.28 -11.03
CA TYR A 79 -1.28 -7.76 -10.06
C TYR A 79 -1.96 -6.83 -9.08
N ALA A 80 -2.04 -7.25 -7.81
CA ALA A 80 -2.61 -6.43 -6.75
C ALA A 80 -1.52 -5.56 -6.10
N VAL A 81 -1.74 -4.25 -6.06
CA VAL A 81 -0.87 -3.33 -5.32
C VAL A 81 -1.58 -2.96 -4.03
N ARG A 82 -1.10 -3.48 -2.90
CA ARG A 82 -1.55 -3.08 -1.55
C ARG A 82 -0.96 -1.73 -1.21
N ILE A 83 -1.65 -0.68 -1.61
CA ILE A 83 -1.23 0.71 -1.44
C ILE A 83 -1.29 1.09 0.04
N GLY A 84 -0.21 1.69 0.56
CA GLY A 84 -0.20 2.29 1.89
C GLY A 84 -0.96 3.61 1.89
N ALA A 85 -0.28 4.74 1.98
CA ALA A 85 -0.90 6.05 2.02
C ALA A 85 -0.44 6.92 0.83
N LEU A 86 -1.22 6.87 -0.26
CA LEU A 86 -1.09 7.80 -1.37
C LEU A 86 -2.00 9.00 -1.12
N VAL A 87 -1.42 10.16 -0.85
CA VAL A 87 -2.15 11.37 -0.48
C VAL A 87 -2.07 12.45 -1.55
N ARG A 88 -3.14 13.25 -1.67
CA ARG A 88 -3.24 14.30 -2.69
C ARG A 88 -2.12 15.33 -2.58
N GLU A 89 -1.76 15.71 -1.37
CA GLU A 89 -0.77 16.72 -1.03
C GLU A 89 0.67 16.25 -1.27
N ASP A 90 0.86 14.95 -1.44
CA ASP A 90 2.14 14.28 -1.68
C ASP A 90 3.19 14.50 -0.57
N HIS A 91 2.75 14.57 0.67
CA HIS A 91 3.65 14.64 1.83
C HIS A 91 3.13 13.87 3.04
N PRO A 92 4.00 13.36 3.93
CA PRO A 92 3.62 12.43 5.00
C PRO A 92 2.88 13.08 6.19
N TYR A 93 2.66 14.37 6.20
CA TYR A 93 1.90 15.07 7.25
C TYR A 93 0.42 15.29 6.88
N ALA A 94 0.02 14.98 5.65
CA ALA A 94 -1.28 15.34 5.10
C ALA A 94 -2.48 14.94 5.96
N HIS A 95 -2.50 13.72 6.49
CA HIS A 95 -3.61 13.26 7.34
C HIS A 95 -3.64 13.94 8.70
N ALA A 96 -2.46 14.17 9.30
CA ALA A 96 -2.35 14.86 10.57
C ALA A 96 -2.85 16.31 10.42
N GLU A 97 -2.45 16.99 9.35
CA GLU A 97 -2.89 18.35 9.06
C GLU A 97 -4.39 18.45 8.77
N ARG A 98 -4.96 17.52 8.01
CA ARG A 98 -6.42 17.47 7.81
C ARG A 98 -7.18 17.32 9.12
N GLY A 99 -6.65 16.55 10.07
CA GLY A 99 -7.23 16.42 11.40
C GLY A 99 -7.18 17.72 12.19
N VAL A 100 -6.10 18.51 12.07
CA VAL A 100 -6.04 19.86 12.64
C VAL A 100 -7.07 20.79 12.00
N LEU A 101 -7.13 20.83 10.68
CA LEU A 101 -8.08 21.67 9.92
C LEU A 101 -9.54 21.33 10.24
N SER A 102 -9.84 20.06 10.50
CA SER A 102 -11.19 19.61 10.87
C SER A 102 -11.49 19.74 12.38
N GLY A 103 -10.57 20.25 13.18
CA GLY A 103 -10.74 20.39 14.63
C GLY A 103 -10.68 19.06 15.42
N LYS A 104 -10.23 17.99 14.79
CA LYS A 104 -10.17 16.66 15.41
C LYS A 104 -9.07 16.54 16.47
N TRP A 105 -7.97 17.26 16.31
CA TRP A 105 -6.85 17.38 17.26
C TRP A 105 -6.03 18.65 16.99
N SER A 106 -5.14 18.99 17.94
CA SER A 106 -4.16 20.07 17.78
C SER A 106 -2.80 19.53 17.31
N ARG A 107 -1.98 20.41 16.70
CA ARG A 107 -0.63 20.03 16.20
C ARG A 107 0.31 19.47 17.28
N ASN A 108 0.16 19.88 18.52
CA ASN A 108 1.00 19.44 19.63
C ASN A 108 0.35 18.32 20.45
N SER A 109 -0.67 17.64 19.92
CA SER A 109 -1.33 16.56 20.63
C SER A 109 -0.67 15.21 20.37
N PRO A 110 -0.71 14.27 21.32
CA PRO A 110 -0.24 12.89 21.09
C PRO A 110 -0.91 12.21 19.88
N GLN A 111 -2.15 12.56 19.59
CA GLN A 111 -2.90 12.04 18.44
C GLN A 111 -2.32 12.55 17.11
N TYR A 112 -1.89 13.83 17.07
CA TYR A 112 -1.20 14.38 15.90
C TYR A 112 0.11 13.64 15.65
N ASP A 113 0.95 13.49 16.68
CA ASP A 113 2.25 12.81 16.58
C ASP A 113 2.09 11.36 16.14
N LEU A 114 1.11 10.66 16.71
CA LEU A 114 0.79 9.28 16.31
C LEU A 114 0.40 9.20 14.83
N MET A 115 -0.45 10.13 14.36
CA MET A 115 -0.88 10.16 12.96
C MET A 115 0.28 10.48 12.01
N VAL A 116 1.18 11.37 12.41
CA VAL A 116 2.41 11.65 11.65
C VAL A 116 3.29 10.40 11.54
N LYS A 117 3.56 9.72 12.65
CA LYS A 117 4.36 8.48 12.66
C LYS A 117 3.72 7.39 11.79
N ARG A 118 2.40 7.21 11.94
CA ARG A 118 1.62 6.28 11.12
C ARG A 118 1.78 6.59 9.63
N LEU A 119 1.56 7.85 9.24
CA LEU A 119 1.65 8.22 7.84
C LEU A 119 3.07 8.09 7.29
N LYS A 120 4.08 8.45 8.09
CA LYS A 120 5.49 8.23 7.73
C LYS A 120 5.86 6.75 7.54
N SER A 121 5.12 5.84 8.15
CA SER A 121 5.36 4.39 7.95
C SER A 121 4.72 3.84 6.68
N LEU A 122 3.60 4.42 6.24
CA LEU A 122 2.76 3.92 5.14
C LEU A 122 2.84 4.75 3.86
N TRP A 123 3.40 5.96 3.92
CA TRP A 123 3.40 6.89 2.80
C TRP A 123 4.08 6.31 1.55
N ILE A 124 3.45 6.58 0.40
CA ILE A 124 4.06 6.42 -0.91
C ILE A 124 3.96 7.74 -1.66
N SER A 125 5.09 8.24 -2.16
CA SER A 125 5.09 9.43 -3.01
C SER A 125 4.44 9.15 -4.35
N LYS A 126 3.92 10.18 -5.00
CA LYS A 126 3.39 10.05 -6.37
C LYS A 126 4.45 9.57 -7.36
N ARG A 127 5.72 9.93 -7.14
CA ARG A 127 6.85 9.49 -7.98
C ARG A 127 7.06 7.99 -7.86
N ASP A 128 7.18 7.49 -6.64
CA ASP A 128 7.40 6.08 -6.37
C ASP A 128 6.17 5.24 -6.75
N PHE A 129 4.97 5.78 -6.55
CA PHE A 129 3.74 5.12 -6.99
C PHE A 129 3.69 4.96 -8.51
N ARG A 130 4.03 6.02 -9.27
CA ARG A 130 4.10 5.91 -10.75
C ARG A 130 5.11 4.87 -11.18
N GLN A 131 6.30 4.84 -10.55
CA GLN A 131 7.33 3.82 -10.85
C GLN A 131 6.76 2.43 -10.62
N LEU A 132 6.14 2.17 -9.45
CA LEU A 132 5.59 0.86 -9.10
C LEU A 132 4.52 0.39 -10.11
N ILE A 133 3.57 1.26 -10.46
CA ILE A 133 2.52 0.92 -11.42
C ILE A 133 3.11 0.67 -12.81
N THR A 134 4.07 1.49 -13.26
CA THR A 134 4.75 1.29 -14.54
C THR A 134 5.47 -0.05 -14.59
N LEU A 135 6.17 -0.42 -13.53
CA LEU A 135 6.83 -1.72 -13.43
C LEU A 135 5.83 -2.88 -13.49
N CYS A 136 4.69 -2.77 -12.79
CA CYS A 136 3.63 -3.77 -12.89
C CYS A 136 3.07 -3.90 -14.31
N LEU A 137 3.00 -2.80 -15.10
CA LEU A 137 2.53 -2.85 -16.49
C LEU A 137 3.45 -3.66 -17.41
N TYR A 138 4.75 -3.69 -17.12
CA TYR A 138 5.73 -4.40 -17.94
C TYR A 138 6.23 -5.70 -17.29
N TYR A 139 5.73 -6.04 -16.11
CA TYR A 139 6.15 -7.24 -15.39
C TYR A 139 5.72 -8.51 -16.10
N ASP A 140 6.69 -9.35 -16.42
CA ASP A 140 6.45 -10.67 -17.04
C ASP A 140 6.65 -11.79 -16.00
N GLY A 141 5.97 -11.68 -14.90
CA GLY A 141 5.96 -12.66 -13.82
C GLY A 141 4.78 -13.64 -13.91
N PRO A 142 4.43 -14.31 -12.79
CA PRO A 142 3.33 -15.26 -12.71
C PRO A 142 1.99 -14.61 -13.09
N SER A 143 0.97 -15.43 -13.29
CA SER A 143 -0.37 -14.95 -13.65
C SER A 143 -1.02 -14.10 -12.55
N PHE A 144 -0.66 -14.32 -11.28
CA PHE A 144 -1.12 -13.57 -10.12
C PHE A 144 0.05 -13.17 -9.23
N ASP A 145 0.05 -11.90 -8.79
CA ASP A 145 1.04 -11.44 -7.81
C ASP A 145 0.52 -10.28 -6.94
N ILE A 146 1.19 -10.06 -5.78
CA ILE A 146 0.85 -9.01 -4.82
C ILE A 146 2.11 -8.21 -4.48
N PHE A 147 1.99 -6.88 -4.50
CA PHE A 147 3.06 -5.96 -4.14
C PHE A 147 2.60 -4.95 -3.10
N TYR A 148 3.46 -4.63 -2.13
CA TYR A 148 3.21 -3.50 -1.24
C TYR A 148 3.66 -2.19 -1.88
N GLY A 149 2.77 -1.20 -1.84
CA GLY A 149 2.99 0.15 -2.36
C GLY A 149 3.29 1.14 -1.25
N VAL A 150 4.56 1.24 -0.85
CA VAL A 150 5.11 2.27 0.05
C VAL A 150 6.45 2.75 -0.47
N SER A 151 6.83 4.00 -0.16
CA SER A 151 8.17 4.53 -0.41
C SER A 151 9.21 3.88 0.50
N ASP A 152 10.50 4.19 0.32
CA ASP A 152 11.58 3.62 1.15
C ASP A 152 11.65 4.24 2.54
N ASN A 153 10.50 4.31 3.20
CA ASN A 153 10.36 4.91 4.51
C ASN A 153 11.15 4.13 5.58
N HIS A 154 11.88 4.81 6.43
CA HIS A 154 12.59 4.18 7.54
C HIS A 154 11.64 3.50 8.53
N ARG A 155 10.40 4.01 8.67
CA ARG A 155 9.37 3.47 9.55
C ARG A 155 8.48 2.40 8.90
N LYS A 156 8.71 2.07 7.60
CA LYS A 156 7.85 1.09 6.93
C LYS A 156 7.89 -0.26 7.65
N TRP A 157 6.73 -0.85 7.84
CA TRP A 157 6.55 -2.20 8.36
C TRP A 157 6.08 -3.19 7.29
N LEU A 158 5.63 -2.68 6.15
CA LEU A 158 5.34 -3.47 4.95
C LEU A 158 6.66 -3.75 4.21
N ASP A 159 6.90 -5.01 3.91
CA ASP A 159 8.13 -5.45 3.23
C ASP A 159 8.04 -5.17 1.72
N ILE A 160 8.97 -4.40 1.19
CA ILE A 160 9.06 -4.11 -0.25
C ILE A 160 10.16 -4.88 -0.96
N GLU A 161 10.87 -5.77 -0.27
CA GLU A 161 12.01 -6.49 -0.86
C GLU A 161 11.57 -7.40 -2.00
N TYR A 162 10.37 -7.97 -1.90
CA TYR A 162 9.83 -8.73 -3.02
C TYR A 162 9.56 -7.83 -4.25
N ALA A 163 9.01 -6.64 -4.08
CA ALA A 163 8.83 -5.70 -5.20
C ALA A 163 10.17 -5.25 -5.79
N ARG A 164 11.22 -5.12 -4.94
CA ARG A 164 12.58 -4.80 -5.40
C ARG A 164 13.17 -5.91 -6.26
N THR A 165 13.03 -7.16 -5.84
CA THR A 165 13.62 -8.31 -6.53
C THR A 165 12.84 -8.71 -7.77
N ALA A 166 11.51 -8.77 -7.68
CA ALA A 166 10.64 -9.22 -8.77
C ALA A 166 10.42 -8.15 -9.86
N LEU A 167 10.20 -6.90 -9.45
CA LEU A 167 9.88 -5.80 -10.37
C LEU A 167 11.07 -4.89 -10.68
N GLY A 168 12.14 -4.93 -9.87
CA GLY A 168 13.18 -3.91 -9.89
C GLY A 168 12.73 -2.57 -9.29
N TYR A 169 11.75 -2.59 -8.37
CA TYR A 169 11.24 -1.38 -7.71
C TYR A 169 12.34 -0.68 -6.91
N LYS A 170 12.61 0.58 -7.23
CA LYS A 170 13.66 1.40 -6.60
C LYS A 170 13.03 2.71 -6.12
N PRO A 171 12.25 2.67 -5.03
CA PRO A 171 11.67 3.90 -4.49
C PRO A 171 12.76 4.88 -4.10
N GLN A 172 12.53 6.16 -4.38
CA GLN A 172 13.51 7.23 -4.20
C GLN A 172 13.16 8.13 -3.02
N ASP A 173 11.93 8.04 -2.52
CA ASP A 173 11.45 8.90 -1.46
C ASP A 173 11.44 8.20 -0.10
N ASN A 174 11.66 9.01 0.94
CA ASN A 174 11.62 8.58 2.33
C ASN A 174 10.92 9.66 3.17
N ALA A 175 9.89 9.28 3.87
CA ALA A 175 9.08 10.19 4.68
C ALA A 175 9.85 10.87 5.83
N GLU A 176 11.00 10.32 6.26
CA GLU A 176 11.79 10.90 7.35
C GLU A 176 12.54 12.17 6.96
N ILE A 177 12.80 12.39 5.65
CA ILE A 177 13.45 13.62 5.18
C ILE A 177 12.52 14.83 5.28
N TRP A 178 11.21 14.59 5.33
CA TRP A 178 10.23 15.66 5.45
C TRP A 178 10.22 16.26 6.85
N ARG A 179 10.43 17.57 6.92
CA ARG A 179 10.30 18.37 8.14
C ARG A 179 9.05 19.24 8.02
N TYR A 180 8.32 19.40 9.11
CA TYR A 180 7.15 20.24 9.15
C TYR A 180 7.40 21.46 10.04
N PRO A 181 6.89 22.64 9.65
CA PRO A 181 6.26 22.94 8.37
C PRO A 181 7.25 22.87 7.20
N PRO A 182 6.74 22.53 5.98
CA PRO A 182 7.57 22.45 4.80
C PRO A 182 8.09 23.82 4.40
#